data_74b8a921e87ee3fd85d679758abdc552
#
_entry.id   74b8a921e87ee3fd85d679758abdc552
#
_cell.length_a   1.000
_cell.length_b   1.000
_cell.length_c   1.000
_cell.angle_alpha   90.00
_cell.angle_beta   90.00
_cell.angle_gamma   90.00
#
_symmetry.space_group_name_H-M   'P 1'
#
loop_
_entity.id
_entity.type
_entity.pdbx_description
1 polymer ?
#
loop_
_entity_poly.entity_id
_entity_poly.type
_entity_poly.pdbx_seq_one_letter_code
_entity_poly.pdbx_strand_id
1 'polypeptide(L)'
;MRKDVEQFRGSFGRLYEGSKSKTLTKRSALAMDGADLPVFESYADAAVLPAVQEEYAVQRPIREWFGKTPAVNNGAIGPHPEFAHLEGTDETEWHHITTMFIDIANSTRLSLRYDLEMVRHIKNSILRAASEVVRSMDGHVHRFMGDALMAYFGGRHQMQESSAMAALSCAAMLQVLMTQSVVPDLLRNGIDARDIGFRVGVDFGNDREVLWSSYGYSEVNEVTATSFFVDASAKLQGMASKDSAMLGQNLLNFLDLPEAMTAPKYKSRDGKDEVVEYLAPNYIRPDGTPNNYRIRELSFEKFARLLPLPTELKELVVGGVKSHGGISFSAHVLNDGHASTCYPSNSACLEKGRSVRFELRAEPGALDGVRLPLSGKFRKQNYGLEATKAEQAAPEVIRFEMQPSTGAYRSQQPTISSITRDTAYRGLHTVSVELVDARGELLFADVIGVHIA
;
A
#
# COMPACT_ATOMS: atom_id res chain seq x y z
N MET A 1 -16.12 8.31 -14.73
CA MET A 1 -14.99 7.73 -13.92
C MET A 1 -13.78 7.61 -14.82
N ARG A 2 -12.58 7.87 -14.33
CA ARG A 2 -11.32 7.75 -15.12
C ARG A 2 -11.11 6.30 -15.55
N LYS A 3 -10.53 6.11 -16.74
CA LYS A 3 -10.28 4.76 -17.32
C LYS A 3 -9.39 3.88 -16.44
N ASP A 4 -8.38 4.47 -15.80
CA ASP A 4 -7.45 3.80 -14.89
C ASP A 4 -8.16 3.29 -13.61
N VAL A 5 -9.12 4.04 -13.06
CA VAL A 5 -9.94 3.63 -11.93
C VAL A 5 -10.82 2.42 -12.28
N GLU A 6 -11.47 2.45 -13.45
CA GLU A 6 -12.25 1.31 -13.94
C GLU A 6 -11.38 0.08 -14.20
N GLN A 7 -10.19 0.31 -14.74
CA GLN A 7 -9.20 -0.74 -14.97
C GLN A 7 -8.74 -1.38 -13.66
N PHE A 8 -8.49 -0.59 -12.61
CA PHE A 8 -8.14 -1.11 -11.30
C PHE A 8 -9.30 -1.89 -10.67
N ARG A 9 -10.52 -1.36 -10.69
CA ARG A 9 -11.69 -2.03 -10.12
C ARG A 9 -12.03 -3.36 -10.79
N GLY A 10 -11.71 -3.55 -12.08
CA GLY A 10 -11.84 -4.81 -12.79
C GLY A 10 -10.58 -5.68 -12.81
N SER A 11 -9.52 -5.29 -12.10
CA SER A 11 -8.21 -5.95 -12.20
C SER A 11 -8.21 -7.36 -11.63
N PHE A 12 -8.86 -7.58 -10.48
CA PHE A 12 -8.96 -8.91 -9.87
C PHE A 12 -9.76 -9.87 -10.74
N GLY A 13 -10.87 -9.42 -11.35
CA GLY A 13 -11.66 -10.26 -12.26
C GLY A 13 -10.84 -10.80 -13.42
N ARG A 14 -10.01 -9.96 -14.06
CA ARG A 14 -9.10 -10.40 -15.13
C ARG A 14 -8.09 -11.44 -14.64
N LEU A 15 -7.50 -11.23 -13.47
CA LEU A 15 -6.56 -12.17 -12.86
C LEU A 15 -7.26 -13.49 -12.49
N TYR A 16 -8.47 -13.42 -11.94
CA TYR A 16 -9.29 -14.56 -11.54
C TYR A 16 -9.69 -15.41 -12.75
N GLU A 17 -10.25 -14.82 -13.79
CA GLU A 17 -10.65 -15.53 -15.02
C GLU A 17 -9.45 -16.08 -15.81
N GLY A 18 -8.36 -15.33 -15.90
CA GLY A 18 -7.12 -15.78 -16.55
C GLY A 18 -6.52 -17.03 -15.90
N SER A 19 -6.64 -17.18 -14.58
CA SER A 19 -6.18 -18.38 -13.89
C SER A 19 -7.12 -19.58 -14.04
N LYS A 20 -8.44 -19.36 -14.22
CA LYS A 20 -9.44 -20.38 -14.53
C LYS A 20 -9.20 -21.03 -15.91
N SER A 21 -8.97 -20.22 -16.92
CA SER A 21 -8.69 -20.66 -18.29
C SER A 21 -7.48 -21.60 -18.38
N LYS A 22 -6.39 -21.30 -17.64
CA LYS A 22 -5.18 -22.13 -17.58
C LYS A 22 -5.46 -23.53 -17.01
N THR A 23 -6.35 -23.66 -16.03
CA THR A 23 -6.71 -24.96 -15.42
C THR A 23 -7.55 -25.81 -16.38
N LEU A 24 -8.47 -25.21 -17.13
CA LEU A 24 -9.30 -25.91 -18.12
C LEU A 24 -8.47 -26.41 -19.32
N THR A 25 -7.53 -25.59 -19.83
CA THR A 25 -6.65 -26.00 -20.94
C THR A 25 -5.74 -27.17 -20.56
N LYS A 26 -5.22 -27.20 -19.33
CA LYS A 26 -4.44 -28.33 -18.82
C LYS A 26 -5.27 -29.60 -18.67
N ARG A 27 -6.53 -29.51 -18.23
CA ARG A 27 -7.45 -30.66 -18.15
C ARG A 27 -7.81 -31.20 -19.51
N SER A 28 -8.04 -30.34 -20.52
CA SER A 28 -8.33 -30.76 -21.89
C SER A 28 -7.14 -31.49 -22.53
N ALA A 29 -5.91 -31.01 -22.29
CA ALA A 29 -4.70 -31.69 -22.76
C ALA A 29 -4.50 -33.05 -22.11
N LEU A 30 -4.73 -33.17 -20.79
CA LEU A 30 -4.66 -34.44 -20.07
C LEU A 30 -5.79 -35.44 -20.40
N ALA A 31 -6.96 -34.93 -20.79
CA ALA A 31 -8.10 -35.77 -21.18
C ALA A 31 -8.00 -36.31 -22.63
N MET A 32 -7.16 -35.73 -23.48
CA MET A 32 -6.91 -36.21 -24.84
C MET A 32 -5.83 -37.32 -24.92
N ASP A 33 -5.06 -37.51 -23.88
CA ASP A 33 -4.01 -38.57 -23.79
C ASP A 33 -4.45 -39.83 -23.03
N GLY A 34 -5.69 -40.24 -23.19
CA GLY A 34 -6.22 -41.50 -22.66
C GLY A 34 -5.92 -42.70 -23.54
N ALA A 35 -4.68 -43.08 -23.74
CA ALA A 35 -4.28 -44.39 -24.19
C ALA A 35 -2.80 -44.65 -23.88
N ASP A 36 -2.58 -45.75 -23.12
CA ASP A 36 -1.31 -46.45 -22.90
C ASP A 36 -0.18 -45.70 -22.16
N LEU A 37 0.09 -46.15 -20.93
CA LEU A 37 1.29 -45.83 -20.17
C LEU A 37 2.53 -46.46 -20.80
N PRO A 38 3.55 -45.72 -21.18
CA PRO A 38 4.92 -46.18 -21.17
C PRO A 38 5.72 -45.55 -20.04
N VAL A 39 6.40 -46.43 -19.37
CA VAL A 39 7.64 -46.36 -18.60
C VAL A 39 8.40 -45.01 -18.63
N PHE A 40 8.82 -44.60 -17.45
CA PHE A 40 9.76 -43.55 -17.13
C PHE A 40 10.88 -43.35 -18.17
N GLU A 41 10.82 -42.30 -18.94
CA GLU A 41 12.00 -41.70 -19.59
C GLU A 41 12.02 -40.18 -19.38
N SER A 42 13.15 -39.76 -18.83
CA SER A 42 13.72 -38.42 -18.66
C SER A 42 12.84 -37.17 -18.84
N TYR A 43 12.69 -36.40 -17.78
CA TYR A 43 12.18 -35.04 -17.72
C TYR A 43 13.07 -34.01 -18.44
N ALA A 44 13.50 -34.27 -19.66
CA ALA A 44 14.41 -33.35 -20.37
C ALA A 44 13.76 -32.53 -21.49
N ASP A 45 12.49 -32.80 -21.88
CA ASP A 45 11.82 -32.06 -22.97
C ASP A 45 10.34 -31.76 -22.65
N ALA A 46 10.08 -31.19 -21.49
CA ALA A 46 8.84 -30.44 -21.30
C ALA A 46 8.96 -29.18 -22.16
N ALA A 47 8.31 -29.15 -23.34
CA ALA A 47 8.14 -27.98 -24.15
C ALA A 47 7.72 -26.83 -23.21
N VAL A 48 8.57 -25.82 -23.05
CA VAL A 48 8.29 -24.60 -22.31
C VAL A 48 7.12 -23.95 -23.07
N LEU A 49 5.89 -24.20 -22.59
CA LEU A 49 4.75 -23.47 -23.10
C LEU A 49 5.10 -21.98 -22.94
N PRO A 50 4.90 -21.17 -24.00
CA PRO A 50 5.23 -19.76 -23.96
C PRO A 50 4.60 -19.18 -22.70
N ALA A 51 5.42 -18.56 -21.86
CA ALA A 51 4.99 -17.93 -20.63
C ALA A 51 3.84 -16.98 -21.00
N VAL A 52 2.61 -17.34 -20.63
CA VAL A 52 1.46 -16.46 -20.84
C VAL A 52 1.80 -15.17 -20.14
N GLN A 53 1.91 -14.11 -20.91
CA GLN A 53 2.28 -12.78 -20.46
C GLN A 53 1.38 -12.43 -19.28
N GLU A 54 1.93 -12.37 -18.07
CA GLU A 54 1.17 -11.95 -16.89
C GLU A 54 0.75 -10.50 -17.13
N GLU A 55 -0.53 -10.23 -17.09
CA GLU A 55 -1.05 -8.90 -17.49
C GLU A 55 -0.72 -7.80 -16.47
N TYR A 56 -0.22 -8.15 -15.27
CA TYR A 56 0.06 -7.21 -14.17
C TYR A 56 -1.06 -6.19 -13.95
N ALA A 57 -2.29 -6.70 -14.03
CA ALA A 57 -3.50 -5.87 -14.12
C ALA A 57 -3.75 -5.04 -12.85
N VAL A 58 -3.33 -5.52 -11.69
CA VAL A 58 -3.38 -4.81 -10.40
C VAL A 58 -2.23 -3.83 -10.30
N GLN A 59 -1.04 -4.25 -10.69
CA GLN A 59 0.20 -3.52 -10.46
C GLN A 59 0.30 -2.23 -11.30
N ARG A 60 -0.06 -2.29 -12.60
CA ARG A 60 0.12 -1.17 -13.54
C ARG A 60 -0.52 0.13 -13.08
N PRO A 61 -1.83 0.20 -12.74
CA PRO A 61 -2.43 1.45 -12.30
C PRO A 61 -1.84 1.95 -10.97
N ILE A 62 -1.50 1.06 -10.04
CA ILE A 62 -0.90 1.45 -8.76
C ILE A 62 0.46 2.09 -9.00
N ARG A 63 1.34 1.48 -9.81
CA ARG A 63 2.66 2.04 -10.10
C ARG A 63 2.57 3.40 -10.80
N GLU A 64 1.61 3.57 -11.71
CA GLU A 64 1.35 4.85 -12.35
C GLU A 64 0.95 5.92 -11.32
N TRP A 65 0.01 5.62 -10.43
CA TRP A 65 -0.42 6.56 -9.39
C TRP A 65 0.70 6.94 -8.41
N PHE A 66 1.57 5.99 -8.09
CA PHE A 66 2.74 6.22 -7.23
C PHE A 66 3.96 6.79 -7.96
N GLY A 67 3.85 7.07 -9.26
CA GLY A 67 4.97 7.60 -10.07
C GLY A 67 6.15 6.64 -10.15
N LYS A 68 5.92 5.33 -10.04
CA LYS A 68 6.98 4.31 -10.03
C LYS A 68 7.40 3.91 -11.43
N THR A 69 8.70 3.75 -11.62
CA THR A 69 9.31 3.22 -12.84
C THR A 69 10.21 2.01 -12.51
N PRO A 70 10.26 0.99 -13.37
CA PRO A 70 9.43 0.76 -14.58
C PRO A 70 7.95 0.54 -14.25
N ALA A 71 7.08 0.56 -15.26
CA ALA A 71 5.64 0.39 -15.11
C ALA A 71 5.20 -0.97 -14.53
N VAL A 72 6.12 -1.93 -14.47
CA VAL A 72 5.92 -3.26 -13.88
C VAL A 72 7.19 -3.66 -13.14
N ASN A 73 7.02 -4.21 -11.95
CA ASN A 73 8.06 -4.90 -11.19
C ASN A 73 7.77 -6.40 -11.24
N ASN A 74 8.60 -7.15 -11.96
CA ASN A 74 8.48 -8.60 -12.17
C ASN A 74 9.49 -9.42 -11.34
N GLY A 75 9.99 -8.85 -10.23
CA GLY A 75 10.92 -9.53 -9.33
C GLY A 75 10.44 -10.94 -8.94
N ALA A 76 11.35 -11.88 -8.85
CA ALA A 76 11.04 -13.25 -8.46
C ALA A 76 10.47 -13.33 -7.03
N ILE A 77 9.74 -14.39 -6.73
CA ILE A 77 9.35 -14.75 -5.36
C ILE A 77 10.42 -15.70 -4.83
N GLY A 78 10.93 -15.44 -3.64
CA GLY A 78 12.01 -16.25 -3.05
C GLY A 78 12.97 -15.44 -2.19
N PRO A 79 14.24 -15.81 -2.10
CA PRO A 79 15.27 -15.07 -1.40
C PRO A 79 15.32 -13.61 -1.86
N HIS A 80 15.58 -12.69 -0.94
CA HIS A 80 15.74 -11.29 -1.30
C HIS A 80 16.97 -11.11 -2.21
N PRO A 81 16.85 -10.50 -3.40
CA PRO A 81 17.91 -10.52 -4.41
C PRO A 81 19.23 -9.91 -3.95
N GLU A 82 19.18 -8.91 -3.07
CA GLU A 82 20.40 -8.26 -2.56
C GLU A 82 21.14 -9.08 -1.50
N PHE A 83 20.52 -10.11 -0.91
CA PHE A 83 21.10 -11.01 0.07
C PHE A 83 21.22 -12.46 -0.43
N ALA A 84 20.85 -12.71 -1.69
CA ALA A 84 20.92 -14.05 -2.30
C ALA A 84 22.33 -14.66 -2.30
N HIS A 85 23.38 -13.84 -2.25
CA HIS A 85 24.78 -14.29 -2.14
C HIS A 85 25.09 -15.05 -0.85
N LEU A 86 24.25 -14.91 0.19
CA LEU A 86 24.39 -15.67 1.45
C LEU A 86 23.87 -17.10 1.35
N GLU A 87 23.18 -17.47 0.26
CA GLU A 87 22.53 -18.78 0.12
C GLU A 87 23.57 -19.91 0.20
N GLY A 88 23.33 -20.85 1.13
CA GLY A 88 24.20 -22.00 1.35
C GLY A 88 25.57 -21.66 1.97
N THR A 89 25.75 -20.47 2.51
CA THR A 89 26.99 -20.06 3.21
C THR A 89 26.75 -19.92 4.72
N ASP A 90 27.83 -19.87 5.49
CA ASP A 90 27.82 -19.51 6.92
C ASP A 90 28.00 -17.99 7.14
N GLU A 91 28.03 -17.21 6.07
CA GLU A 91 28.17 -15.75 6.15
C GLU A 91 26.88 -15.11 6.64
N THR A 92 27.01 -13.99 7.30
CA THR A 92 25.90 -13.20 7.82
C THR A 92 26.08 -11.73 7.51
N GLU A 93 24.97 -11.01 7.35
CA GLU A 93 25.00 -9.58 7.08
C GLU A 93 23.95 -8.82 7.91
N TRP A 94 24.37 -7.73 8.52
CA TRP A 94 23.47 -6.82 9.24
C TRP A 94 22.91 -5.79 8.27
N HIS A 95 21.58 -5.76 8.11
CA HIS A 95 20.92 -4.78 7.27
C HIS A 95 19.45 -4.62 7.65
N HIS A 96 18.97 -3.37 7.68
CA HIS A 96 17.59 -3.02 7.99
C HIS A 96 16.58 -3.67 7.04
N ILE A 97 15.36 -3.84 7.55
CA ILE A 97 14.22 -4.25 6.74
C ILE A 97 12.89 -3.88 7.42
N THR A 98 11.89 -3.54 6.63
CA THR A 98 10.51 -3.54 7.06
C THR A 98 9.87 -4.84 6.61
N THR A 99 9.38 -5.62 7.57
CA THR A 99 8.74 -6.91 7.31
C THR A 99 7.25 -6.79 7.37
N MET A 100 6.57 -7.43 6.43
CA MET A 100 5.11 -7.47 6.35
C MET A 100 4.63 -8.92 6.22
N PHE A 101 3.69 -9.32 7.09
CA PHE A 101 2.91 -10.54 6.94
C PHE A 101 1.49 -10.18 6.53
N ILE A 102 0.97 -10.87 5.51
CA ILE A 102 -0.38 -10.67 4.95
C ILE A 102 -1.09 -12.01 4.94
N ASP A 103 -2.29 -12.08 5.47
CA ASP A 103 -3.08 -13.30 5.57
C ASP A 103 -4.54 -13.05 5.15
N ILE A 104 -5.18 -14.05 4.56
CA ILE A 104 -6.58 -13.94 4.14
C ILE A 104 -7.49 -14.29 5.31
N ALA A 105 -8.09 -13.27 5.90
CA ALA A 105 -9.05 -13.43 6.98
C ALA A 105 -10.25 -14.29 6.55
N ASN A 106 -10.68 -15.17 7.44
CA ASN A 106 -11.85 -16.05 7.26
C ASN A 106 -11.76 -17.04 6.07
N SER A 107 -10.58 -17.25 5.51
CA SER A 107 -10.35 -18.13 4.36
C SER A 107 -10.77 -19.58 4.61
N THR A 108 -10.69 -20.07 5.86
CA THR A 108 -11.10 -21.42 6.25
C THR A 108 -12.60 -21.66 5.99
N ARG A 109 -13.46 -20.64 6.11
CA ARG A 109 -14.90 -20.76 5.81
C ARG A 109 -15.19 -21.09 4.36
N LEU A 110 -14.30 -20.73 3.43
CA LEU A 110 -14.46 -21.10 2.02
C LEU A 110 -14.51 -22.60 1.84
N SER A 111 -13.67 -23.36 2.57
CA SER A 111 -13.62 -24.82 2.49
C SER A 111 -14.87 -25.53 3.05
N LEU A 112 -15.71 -24.79 3.81
CA LEU A 112 -17.00 -25.30 4.29
C LEU A 112 -18.15 -25.05 3.30
N ARG A 113 -17.95 -24.18 2.29
CA ARG A 113 -19.00 -23.73 1.38
C ARG A 113 -18.75 -24.12 -0.08
N TYR A 114 -17.50 -24.28 -0.45
CA TYR A 114 -17.09 -24.51 -1.84
C TYR A 114 -16.18 -25.73 -1.92
N ASP A 115 -16.12 -26.35 -3.10
CA ASP A 115 -15.18 -27.43 -3.35
C ASP A 115 -13.73 -26.97 -3.27
N LEU A 116 -12.80 -27.87 -2.99
CA LEU A 116 -11.40 -27.55 -2.74
C LEU A 116 -10.68 -26.95 -3.96
N GLU A 117 -11.13 -27.27 -5.17
CA GLU A 117 -10.55 -26.66 -6.38
C GLU A 117 -10.91 -25.19 -6.48
N MET A 118 -12.17 -24.85 -6.22
CA MET A 118 -12.63 -23.45 -6.17
C MET A 118 -11.95 -22.69 -5.04
N VAL A 119 -11.84 -23.29 -3.84
CA VAL A 119 -11.15 -22.66 -2.69
C VAL A 119 -9.69 -22.38 -3.05
N ARG A 120 -8.98 -23.33 -3.64
CA ARG A 120 -7.61 -23.15 -4.11
C ARG A 120 -7.53 -22.03 -5.13
N HIS A 121 -8.45 -21.99 -6.08
CA HIS A 121 -8.48 -20.95 -7.11
C HIS A 121 -8.70 -19.56 -6.52
N ILE A 122 -9.67 -19.41 -5.60
CA ILE A 122 -9.95 -18.14 -4.91
C ILE A 122 -8.72 -17.67 -4.12
N LYS A 123 -8.19 -18.53 -3.22
CA LYS A 123 -7.03 -18.17 -2.37
C LYS A 123 -5.81 -17.79 -3.23
N ASN A 124 -5.49 -18.59 -4.23
CA ASN A 124 -4.35 -18.32 -5.12
C ASN A 124 -4.52 -16.99 -5.87
N SER A 125 -5.72 -16.67 -6.36
CA SER A 125 -5.98 -15.41 -7.05
C SER A 125 -5.85 -14.20 -6.12
N ILE A 126 -6.34 -14.31 -4.88
CA ILE A 126 -6.20 -13.25 -3.87
C ILE A 126 -4.72 -13.04 -3.50
N LEU A 127 -3.96 -14.11 -3.27
CA LEU A 127 -2.53 -14.01 -2.94
C LEU A 127 -1.70 -13.46 -4.10
N ARG A 128 -2.03 -13.80 -5.34
CA ARG A 128 -1.40 -13.20 -6.53
C ARG A 128 -1.70 -11.71 -6.61
N ALA A 129 -2.95 -11.29 -6.39
CA ALA A 129 -3.31 -9.87 -6.37
C ALA A 129 -2.58 -9.12 -5.25
N ALA A 130 -2.47 -9.70 -4.04
CA ALA A 130 -1.69 -9.14 -2.95
C ALA A 130 -0.20 -9.02 -3.30
N SER A 131 0.38 -10.03 -3.96
CA SER A 131 1.77 -9.99 -4.44
C SER A 131 1.99 -8.87 -5.46
N GLU A 132 1.02 -8.61 -6.33
CA GLU A 132 1.09 -7.48 -7.26
C GLU A 132 1.05 -6.13 -6.54
N VAL A 133 0.27 -5.99 -5.45
CA VAL A 133 0.29 -4.77 -4.62
C VAL A 133 1.64 -4.59 -3.94
N VAL A 134 2.20 -5.63 -3.32
CA VAL A 134 3.53 -5.58 -2.71
C VAL A 134 4.58 -5.11 -3.73
N ARG A 135 4.62 -5.75 -4.90
CA ARG A 135 5.58 -5.41 -5.98
C ARG A 135 5.35 -4.01 -6.55
N SER A 136 4.10 -3.53 -6.54
CA SER A 136 3.80 -2.18 -7.03
C SER A 136 4.43 -1.09 -6.16
N MET A 137 4.69 -1.40 -4.89
CA MET A 137 5.38 -0.52 -3.93
C MET A 137 6.88 -0.82 -3.80
N ASP A 138 7.45 -1.57 -4.76
CA ASP A 138 8.84 -2.05 -4.74
C ASP A 138 9.17 -2.97 -3.54
N GLY A 139 8.16 -3.59 -2.93
CA GLY A 139 8.32 -4.65 -1.96
C GLY A 139 8.72 -5.98 -2.63
N HIS A 140 9.47 -6.79 -1.91
CA HIS A 140 9.89 -8.12 -2.31
C HIS A 140 9.00 -9.20 -1.66
N VAL A 141 8.36 -10.04 -2.46
CA VAL A 141 7.59 -11.18 -1.95
C VAL A 141 8.55 -12.34 -1.66
N HIS A 142 8.71 -12.65 -0.37
CA HIS A 142 9.64 -13.68 0.06
C HIS A 142 9.06 -15.08 -0.11
N ARG A 143 7.90 -15.35 0.46
CA ARG A 143 7.26 -16.68 0.36
C ARG A 143 5.75 -16.66 0.57
N PHE A 144 5.10 -17.70 0.10
CA PHE A 144 3.73 -18.04 0.47
C PHE A 144 3.72 -19.06 1.62
N MET A 145 2.79 -18.91 2.56
CA MET A 145 2.61 -19.78 3.72
C MET A 145 1.13 -20.16 3.84
N GLY A 146 0.71 -21.13 3.02
CA GLY A 146 -0.71 -21.50 2.94
C GLY A 146 -1.55 -20.38 2.30
N ASP A 147 -2.36 -19.69 3.10
CA ASP A 147 -3.19 -18.55 2.72
C ASP A 147 -2.61 -17.20 3.17
N ALA A 148 -1.35 -17.19 3.53
CA ALA A 148 -0.58 -16.01 3.87
C ALA A 148 0.62 -15.81 2.95
N LEU A 149 1.17 -14.61 2.93
CA LEU A 149 2.44 -14.30 2.31
C LEU A 149 3.30 -13.42 3.24
N MET A 150 4.61 -13.58 3.10
CA MET A 150 5.62 -12.76 3.75
C MET A 150 6.31 -11.89 2.71
N ALA A 151 6.47 -10.62 3.02
CA ALA A 151 7.12 -9.64 2.15
C ALA A 151 8.08 -8.76 2.93
N TYR A 152 9.09 -8.27 2.22
CA TYR A 152 10.10 -7.35 2.70
C TYR A 152 10.04 -6.03 1.94
N PHE A 153 10.25 -4.92 2.64
CA PHE A 153 10.43 -3.59 2.05
C PHE A 153 11.75 -3.01 2.55
N GLY A 154 12.60 -2.63 1.61
CA GLY A 154 13.95 -2.16 1.88
C GLY A 154 14.98 -2.90 1.05
N GLY A 155 16.21 -2.48 1.22
CA GLY A 155 17.37 -2.95 0.49
C GLY A 155 18.48 -1.92 0.54
N ARG A 156 19.67 -2.25 0.05
CA ARG A 156 20.89 -1.42 0.16
C ARG A 156 20.78 -0.06 -0.52
N HIS A 157 19.90 0.04 -1.51
CA HIS A 157 19.77 1.24 -2.35
C HIS A 157 18.49 2.04 -2.09
N GLN A 158 17.74 1.69 -1.03
CA GLN A 158 16.51 2.36 -0.67
C GLN A 158 16.67 3.09 0.68
N MET A 159 16.13 4.30 0.75
CA MET A 159 16.03 5.00 2.04
C MET A 159 15.12 4.20 2.97
N GLN A 160 15.56 4.01 4.22
CA GLN A 160 14.82 3.24 5.23
C GLN A 160 13.40 3.79 5.44
N GLU A 161 13.27 5.12 5.53
CA GLU A 161 12.00 5.80 5.71
C GLU A 161 11.06 5.59 4.49
N SER A 162 11.60 5.66 3.27
CA SER A 162 10.82 5.42 2.05
C SER A 162 10.31 3.98 1.99
N SER A 163 11.12 3.02 2.40
CA SER A 163 10.76 1.59 2.45
C SER A 163 9.67 1.32 3.49
N ALA A 164 9.81 1.90 4.69
CA ALA A 164 8.83 1.79 5.76
C ALA A 164 7.49 2.44 5.37
N MET A 165 7.52 3.62 4.72
CA MET A 165 6.32 4.28 4.19
C MET A 165 5.68 3.49 3.05
N ALA A 166 6.46 2.85 2.18
CA ALA A 166 5.95 1.97 1.14
C ALA A 166 5.21 0.77 1.73
N ALA A 167 5.71 0.19 2.83
CA ALA A 167 5.01 -0.88 3.54
C ALA A 167 3.67 -0.41 4.11
N LEU A 168 3.58 0.77 4.74
CA LEU A 168 2.32 1.32 5.22
C LEU A 168 1.35 1.61 4.07
N SER A 169 1.84 2.18 2.97
CA SER A 169 1.04 2.42 1.77
C SER A 169 0.54 1.12 1.15
N CYS A 170 1.36 0.06 1.15
CA CYS A 170 0.97 -1.28 0.73
C CYS A 170 -0.17 -1.83 1.60
N ALA A 171 -0.06 -1.73 2.93
CA ALA A 171 -1.10 -2.19 3.85
C ALA A 171 -2.45 -1.50 3.60
N ALA A 172 -2.45 -0.18 3.39
CA ALA A 172 -3.66 0.55 3.04
C ALA A 172 -4.17 0.20 1.64
N MET A 173 -3.28 0.02 0.66
CA MET A 173 -3.65 -0.32 -0.72
C MET A 173 -4.25 -1.73 -0.82
N LEU A 174 -3.81 -2.69 0.01
CA LEU A 174 -4.42 -4.02 0.11
C LEU A 174 -5.89 -3.94 0.51
N GLN A 175 -6.25 -3.06 1.44
CA GLN A 175 -7.65 -2.86 1.82
C GLN A 175 -8.46 -2.17 0.71
N VAL A 176 -7.86 -1.20 -0.02
CA VAL A 176 -8.49 -0.62 -1.21
C VAL A 176 -8.73 -1.69 -2.28
N LEU A 177 -7.75 -2.55 -2.55
CA LEU A 177 -7.90 -3.67 -3.48
C LEU A 177 -9.03 -4.60 -3.06
N MET A 178 -9.08 -4.99 -1.78
CA MET A 178 -10.10 -5.89 -1.27
C MET A 178 -11.51 -5.32 -1.46
N THR A 179 -11.73 -4.07 -1.07
CA THR A 179 -13.05 -3.43 -1.08
C THR A 179 -13.49 -2.98 -2.47
N GLN A 180 -12.57 -2.57 -3.35
CA GLN A 180 -12.90 -2.00 -4.66
C GLN A 180 -12.76 -2.97 -5.83
N SER A 181 -12.06 -4.09 -5.66
CA SER A 181 -11.83 -5.05 -6.74
C SER A 181 -12.16 -6.49 -6.33
N VAL A 182 -11.52 -7.06 -5.30
CA VAL A 182 -11.62 -8.49 -4.96
C VAL A 182 -13.03 -8.88 -4.56
N VAL A 183 -13.59 -8.26 -3.51
CA VAL A 183 -14.93 -8.61 -2.99
C VAL A 183 -16.02 -8.36 -4.03
N PRO A 184 -16.07 -7.21 -4.73
CA PRO A 184 -17.05 -6.99 -5.78
C PRO A 184 -16.99 -8.01 -6.92
N ASP A 185 -15.79 -8.45 -7.33
CA ASP A 185 -15.62 -9.42 -8.41
C ASP A 185 -16.05 -10.82 -7.96
N LEU A 186 -15.69 -11.24 -6.75
CA LEU A 186 -16.12 -12.54 -6.20
C LEU A 186 -17.64 -12.60 -6.06
N LEU A 187 -18.28 -11.54 -5.57
CA LEU A 187 -19.74 -11.46 -5.45
C LEU A 187 -20.43 -11.54 -6.82
N ARG A 188 -19.90 -10.87 -7.85
CA ARG A 188 -20.41 -10.98 -9.24
C ARG A 188 -20.30 -12.40 -9.80
N ASN A 189 -19.32 -13.16 -9.36
CA ASN A 189 -19.14 -14.58 -9.69
C ASN A 189 -19.94 -15.54 -8.77
N GLY A 190 -20.86 -15.02 -7.95
CA GLY A 190 -21.71 -15.84 -7.06
C GLY A 190 -20.99 -16.38 -5.82
N ILE A 191 -19.80 -15.86 -5.50
CA ILE A 191 -19.00 -16.28 -4.35
C ILE A 191 -19.26 -15.31 -3.19
N ASP A 192 -19.78 -15.82 -2.06
CA ASP A 192 -19.99 -15.01 -0.86
C ASP A 192 -18.64 -14.70 -0.17
N ALA A 193 -18.11 -13.54 -0.51
CA ALA A 193 -16.81 -13.05 -0.06
C ALA A 193 -16.89 -11.85 0.91
N ARG A 194 -18.10 -11.50 1.43
CA ARG A 194 -18.30 -10.31 2.25
C ARG A 194 -17.51 -10.29 3.55
N ASP A 195 -17.16 -11.44 4.06
CA ASP A 195 -16.37 -11.60 5.27
C ASP A 195 -14.89 -11.90 5.02
N ILE A 196 -14.48 -12.02 3.77
CA ILE A 196 -13.06 -12.14 3.37
C ILE A 196 -12.40 -10.77 3.39
N GLY A 197 -11.16 -10.73 3.83
CA GLY A 197 -10.34 -9.52 3.88
C GLY A 197 -8.89 -9.85 4.15
N PHE A 198 -8.04 -8.85 4.31
CA PHE A 198 -6.67 -9.07 4.73
C PHE A 198 -6.47 -8.78 6.22
N ARG A 199 -5.57 -9.54 6.83
CA ARG A 199 -4.97 -9.26 8.14
C ARG A 199 -3.50 -8.99 7.89
N VAL A 200 -3.01 -7.82 8.31
CA VAL A 200 -1.65 -7.40 8.02
C VAL A 200 -0.90 -7.09 9.32
N GLY A 201 0.34 -7.53 9.43
CA GLY A 201 1.25 -7.15 10.50
C GLY A 201 2.52 -6.55 9.89
N VAL A 202 2.96 -5.39 10.41
CA VAL A 202 4.13 -4.68 9.88
C VAL A 202 5.00 -4.20 11.02
N ASP A 203 6.31 -4.44 10.90
CA ASP A 203 7.29 -3.83 11.78
C ASP A 203 8.61 -3.58 11.06
N PHE A 204 9.48 -2.78 11.67
CA PHE A 204 10.76 -2.34 11.14
C PHE A 204 11.90 -2.69 12.09
N GLY A 205 13.00 -3.20 11.56
CA GLY A 205 14.26 -3.35 12.27
C GLY A 205 15.39 -2.64 11.52
N ASN A 206 16.26 -1.94 12.24
CA ASN A 206 17.37 -1.19 11.66
C ASN A 206 18.61 -2.07 11.41
N ASP A 207 19.69 -1.47 10.89
CA ASP A 207 20.94 -2.14 10.52
C ASP A 207 21.71 -2.82 11.68
N ARG A 208 21.24 -2.67 12.92
CA ARG A 208 21.79 -3.33 14.12
C ARG A 208 20.82 -4.32 14.76
N GLU A 209 19.66 -4.46 14.18
CA GLU A 209 18.54 -5.21 14.75
C GLU A 209 18.09 -6.36 13.85
N VAL A 210 18.61 -6.42 12.62
CA VAL A 210 18.26 -7.46 11.63
C VAL A 210 19.53 -8.11 11.09
N LEU A 211 19.59 -9.43 11.24
CA LEU A 211 20.67 -10.27 10.75
C LEU A 211 20.16 -11.13 9.59
N TRP A 212 20.75 -10.98 8.43
CA TRP A 212 20.52 -11.82 7.26
C TRP A 212 21.45 -13.01 7.25
N SER A 213 20.93 -14.20 6.99
CA SER A 213 21.70 -15.45 6.94
C SER A 213 20.98 -16.52 6.14
N SER A 214 21.69 -17.56 5.76
CA SER A 214 21.11 -18.77 5.18
C SER A 214 20.65 -19.72 6.27
N TYR A 215 19.42 -20.22 6.13
CA TYR A 215 18.85 -21.31 6.94
C TYR A 215 18.58 -22.50 6.05
N GLY A 216 18.88 -23.69 6.51
CA GLY A 216 18.53 -24.88 5.75
C GLY A 216 19.29 -26.10 6.20
N TYR A 217 19.09 -27.17 5.43
CA TYR A 217 19.74 -28.45 5.63
C TYR A 217 20.16 -29.03 4.29
N SER A 218 21.44 -29.32 4.15
CA SER A 218 22.06 -29.79 2.89
C SER A 218 21.85 -28.81 1.74
N GLU A 219 21.24 -29.25 0.65
CA GLU A 219 20.99 -28.45 -0.55
C GLU A 219 19.70 -27.59 -0.47
N VAL A 220 18.93 -27.73 0.62
CA VAL A 220 17.68 -26.95 0.82
C VAL A 220 17.98 -25.79 1.74
N ASN A 221 18.30 -24.65 1.15
CA ASN A 221 18.64 -23.43 1.87
C ASN A 221 17.67 -22.30 1.52
N GLU A 222 17.50 -21.38 2.45
CA GLU A 222 16.73 -20.17 2.27
C GLU A 222 17.39 -18.99 2.99
N VAL A 223 17.61 -17.91 2.28
CA VAL A 223 18.10 -16.67 2.90
C VAL A 223 16.94 -15.91 3.51
N THR A 224 17.03 -15.64 4.79
CA THR A 224 15.99 -14.95 5.56
C THR A 224 16.59 -13.99 6.58
N ALA A 225 15.75 -13.08 7.09
CA ALA A 225 16.12 -12.13 8.12
C ALA A 225 15.74 -12.65 9.51
N THR A 226 16.69 -12.65 10.44
CA THR A 226 16.46 -12.96 11.84
C THR A 226 16.39 -11.67 12.65
N SER A 227 15.25 -11.45 13.32
CA SER A 227 15.04 -10.27 14.16
C SER A 227 13.80 -10.44 15.02
N PHE A 228 13.83 -9.82 16.22
CA PHE A 228 12.61 -9.68 17.03
C PHE A 228 11.49 -8.99 16.23
N PHE A 229 11.81 -8.00 15.41
CA PHE A 229 10.81 -7.22 14.63
C PHE A 229 10.23 -8.01 13.48
N VAL A 230 10.98 -8.93 12.89
CA VAL A 230 10.47 -9.90 11.90
C VAL A 230 9.45 -10.82 12.57
N ASP A 231 9.79 -11.39 13.72
CA ASP A 231 8.89 -12.26 14.48
C ASP A 231 7.66 -11.51 15.02
N ALA A 232 7.86 -10.26 15.47
CA ALA A 232 6.79 -9.39 15.91
C ALA A 232 5.79 -9.11 14.78
N SER A 233 6.24 -8.91 13.54
CA SER A 233 5.37 -8.69 12.39
C SER A 233 4.40 -9.85 12.16
N ALA A 234 4.86 -11.10 12.31
CA ALA A 234 4.01 -12.29 12.21
C ALA A 234 2.95 -12.34 13.32
N LYS A 235 3.33 -11.97 14.56
CA LYS A 235 2.40 -11.93 15.70
C LYS A 235 1.40 -10.78 15.57
N LEU A 236 1.84 -9.63 15.07
CA LEU A 236 1.00 -8.48 14.76
C LEU A 236 -0.08 -8.86 13.74
N GLN A 237 0.29 -9.59 12.69
CA GLN A 237 -0.66 -10.13 11.71
C GLN A 237 -1.73 -11.01 12.39
N GLY A 238 -1.32 -11.91 13.31
CA GLY A 238 -2.25 -12.74 14.08
C GLY A 238 -3.20 -11.95 14.99
N MET A 239 -2.83 -10.74 15.41
CA MET A 239 -3.65 -9.84 16.22
C MET A 239 -4.53 -8.90 15.39
N ALA A 240 -4.29 -8.79 14.08
CA ALA A 240 -5.06 -7.94 13.19
C ALA A 240 -6.50 -8.44 13.02
N SER A 241 -7.44 -7.51 12.95
CA SER A 241 -8.81 -7.79 12.52
C SER A 241 -8.88 -7.91 11.00
N LYS A 242 -10.01 -8.38 10.48
CA LYS A 242 -10.29 -8.35 9.05
C LYS A 242 -10.14 -6.90 8.53
N ASP A 243 -9.48 -6.75 7.39
CA ASP A 243 -9.20 -5.47 6.72
C ASP A 243 -8.50 -4.46 7.63
N SER A 244 -7.57 -4.94 8.48
CA SER A 244 -6.76 -4.07 9.31
C SER A 244 -5.27 -4.41 9.26
N ALA A 245 -4.43 -3.43 9.59
CA ALA A 245 -3.00 -3.59 9.70
C ALA A 245 -2.53 -3.20 11.11
N MET A 246 -1.85 -4.13 11.77
CA MET A 246 -1.22 -3.90 13.07
C MET A 246 0.23 -3.48 12.87
N LEU A 247 0.64 -2.46 13.60
CA LEU A 247 1.95 -1.82 13.53
C LEU A 247 2.70 -2.01 14.84
N GLY A 248 3.99 -2.36 14.73
CA GLY A 248 4.88 -2.48 15.87
C GLY A 248 5.47 -1.14 16.32
N GLN A 249 5.87 -1.10 17.57
CA GLN A 249 6.45 0.09 18.22
C GLN A 249 7.64 0.65 17.45
N ASN A 250 8.52 -0.23 16.92
CA ASN A 250 9.75 0.24 16.27
C ASN A 250 9.44 0.99 14.98
N LEU A 251 8.51 0.48 14.17
CA LEU A 251 8.01 1.16 12.97
C LEU A 251 7.37 2.51 13.29
N LEU A 252 6.51 2.54 14.33
CA LEU A 252 5.83 3.77 14.77
C LEU A 252 6.82 4.85 15.19
N ASN A 253 7.82 4.48 15.98
CA ASN A 253 8.86 5.39 16.48
C ASN A 253 9.81 5.82 15.35
N PHE A 254 10.19 4.88 14.46
CA PHE A 254 11.11 5.15 13.36
C PHE A 254 10.54 6.19 12.39
N LEU A 255 9.26 6.10 12.05
CA LEU A 255 8.59 7.05 11.16
C LEU A 255 8.07 8.31 11.86
N ASP A 256 8.16 8.37 13.21
CA ASP A 256 7.46 9.40 14.00
C ASP A 256 5.99 9.53 13.56
N LEU A 257 5.33 8.36 13.39
CA LEU A 257 4.00 8.29 12.81
C LEU A 257 2.98 8.95 13.74
N PRO A 258 2.21 9.95 13.26
CA PRO A 258 1.26 10.66 14.11
C PRO A 258 0.20 9.72 14.70
N GLU A 259 -0.16 9.91 15.96
CA GLU A 259 -1.25 9.15 16.58
C GLU A 259 -2.57 9.28 15.81
N ALA A 260 -2.79 10.43 15.15
CA ALA A 260 -3.95 10.65 14.28
C ALA A 260 -4.03 9.65 13.10
N MET A 261 -2.91 9.04 12.71
CA MET A 261 -2.83 8.04 11.63
C MET A 261 -2.99 6.61 12.14
N THR A 262 -3.17 6.43 13.43
CA THR A 262 -3.33 5.12 14.08
C THR A 262 -4.52 5.11 15.02
N ALA A 263 -4.93 3.91 15.43
CA ALA A 263 -5.97 3.68 16.44
C ALA A 263 -5.48 2.64 17.47
N PRO A 264 -6.01 2.67 18.70
CA PRO A 264 -5.79 1.60 19.65
C PRO A 264 -6.45 0.31 19.15
N LYS A 265 -5.84 -0.84 19.47
CA LYS A 265 -6.46 -2.14 19.22
C LYS A 265 -7.47 -2.45 20.31
N TYR A 266 -8.66 -2.88 19.93
CA TYR A 266 -9.67 -3.37 20.86
C TYR A 266 -9.88 -4.87 20.69
N LYS A 267 -10.13 -5.55 21.80
CA LYS A 267 -10.55 -6.95 21.84
C LYS A 267 -11.81 -7.05 22.71
N SER A 268 -12.86 -7.61 22.15
CA SER A 268 -14.09 -7.85 22.94
C SER A 268 -13.89 -9.07 23.84
N ARG A 269 -14.11 -8.88 25.14
CA ARG A 269 -14.09 -9.93 26.13
C ARG A 269 -15.30 -9.76 27.05
N ASP A 270 -16.13 -10.80 27.15
CA ASP A 270 -17.35 -10.82 27.97
C ASP A 270 -18.30 -9.62 27.68
N GLY A 271 -18.37 -9.22 26.39
CA GLY A 271 -19.21 -8.10 25.95
C GLY A 271 -18.65 -6.71 26.26
N LYS A 272 -17.41 -6.61 26.76
CA LYS A 272 -16.68 -5.36 26.95
C LYS A 272 -15.48 -5.28 26.03
N ASP A 273 -15.27 -4.10 25.46
CA ASP A 273 -14.09 -3.84 24.64
C ASP A 273 -12.94 -3.37 25.52
N GLU A 274 -11.88 -4.16 25.54
CA GLU A 274 -10.64 -3.87 26.25
C GLU A 274 -9.59 -3.41 25.25
N VAL A 275 -8.80 -2.38 25.64
CA VAL A 275 -7.66 -1.92 24.83
C VAL A 275 -6.52 -2.91 24.95
N VAL A 276 -5.96 -3.34 23.83
CA VAL A 276 -4.75 -4.16 23.76
C VAL A 276 -3.59 -3.25 23.37
N GLU A 277 -2.79 -2.87 24.36
CA GLU A 277 -1.68 -1.91 24.16
C GLU A 277 -0.38 -2.58 23.71
N TYR A 278 -0.20 -3.86 24.06
CA TYR A 278 1.08 -4.56 23.90
C TYR A 278 0.93 -5.83 23.06
N LEU A 279 2.03 -6.20 22.43
CA LEU A 279 2.16 -7.45 21.69
C LEU A 279 1.87 -8.64 22.63
N ALA A 280 1.07 -9.58 22.15
CA ALA A 280 0.67 -10.77 22.88
C ALA A 280 1.28 -12.05 22.25
N PRO A 281 1.89 -12.95 23.07
CA PRO A 281 2.13 -12.82 24.49
C PRO A 281 3.13 -11.71 24.80
N ASN A 282 2.99 -11.06 25.97
CA ASN A 282 4.00 -10.09 26.41
C ASN A 282 5.27 -10.83 26.85
N TYR A 283 6.38 -10.49 26.23
CA TYR A 283 7.66 -11.14 26.49
C TYR A 283 8.31 -10.59 27.76
N ILE A 284 9.08 -11.44 28.44
CA ILE A 284 9.88 -11.08 29.61
C ILE A 284 11.32 -10.89 29.13
N ARG A 285 11.94 -9.78 29.50
CA ARG A 285 13.34 -9.49 29.24
C ARG A 285 14.25 -10.33 30.13
N PRO A 286 15.56 -10.46 29.81
CA PRO A 286 16.52 -11.20 30.65
C PRO A 286 16.61 -10.71 32.07
N ASP A 287 16.29 -9.45 32.35
CA ASP A 287 16.26 -8.85 33.70
C ASP A 287 14.97 -9.14 34.50
N GLY A 288 14.03 -9.92 33.90
CA GLY A 288 12.74 -10.26 34.49
C GLY A 288 11.65 -9.23 34.29
N THR A 289 11.90 -8.12 33.61
CA THR A 289 10.89 -7.08 33.34
C THR A 289 10.05 -7.43 32.09
N PRO A 290 8.75 -7.05 32.07
CA PRO A 290 7.93 -7.19 30.87
C PRO A 290 8.46 -6.30 29.73
N ASN A 291 8.47 -6.82 28.51
CA ASN A 291 8.94 -6.06 27.35
C ASN A 291 8.01 -4.89 27.01
N ASN A 292 6.69 -5.08 27.20
CA ASN A 292 5.67 -4.06 26.94
C ASN A 292 5.82 -3.42 25.56
N TYR A 293 6.01 -4.28 24.53
CA TYR A 293 6.17 -3.82 23.15
C TYR A 293 4.85 -3.27 22.61
N ARG A 294 4.77 -1.96 22.45
CA ARG A 294 3.53 -1.26 22.05
C ARG A 294 3.10 -1.62 20.63
N ILE A 295 1.80 -1.68 20.46
CA ILE A 295 1.18 -1.95 19.17
C ILE A 295 0.06 -0.95 18.91
N ARG A 296 -0.19 -0.65 17.63
CA ARG A 296 -1.34 0.16 17.21
C ARG A 296 -1.88 -0.36 15.88
N GLU A 297 -3.15 -0.10 15.61
CA GLU A 297 -3.77 -0.38 14.33
C GLU A 297 -3.59 0.83 13.41
N LEU A 298 -3.26 0.63 12.12
CA LEU A 298 -3.26 1.70 11.12
C LEU A 298 -4.68 2.21 10.92
N SER A 299 -4.89 3.51 11.09
CA SER A 299 -6.19 4.12 10.78
C SER A 299 -6.37 4.20 9.27
N PHE A 300 -7.04 3.20 8.69
CA PHE A 300 -7.25 3.12 7.26
C PHE A 300 -7.87 4.40 6.69
N GLU A 301 -8.97 4.87 7.28
CA GLU A 301 -9.66 6.07 6.79
C GLU A 301 -8.74 7.30 6.73
N LYS A 302 -7.89 7.48 7.72
CA LYS A 302 -6.96 8.62 7.77
C LYS A 302 -5.80 8.45 6.81
N PHE A 303 -5.22 7.25 6.76
CA PHE A 303 -4.02 6.99 5.95
C PHE A 303 -4.35 6.84 4.45
N ALA A 304 -5.46 6.20 4.09
CA ALA A 304 -5.86 6.01 2.69
C ALA A 304 -6.17 7.33 1.97
N ARG A 305 -6.55 8.39 2.68
CA ARG A 305 -6.64 9.75 2.11
C ARG A 305 -5.32 10.23 1.55
N LEU A 306 -4.19 9.77 2.12
CA LEU A 306 -2.84 10.18 1.75
C LEU A 306 -2.24 9.33 0.64
N LEU A 307 -2.91 8.25 0.21
CA LEU A 307 -2.46 7.50 -0.96
C LEU A 307 -2.62 8.36 -2.22
N PRO A 308 -1.72 8.25 -3.20
CA PRO A 308 -1.76 9.03 -4.45
C PRO A 308 -2.80 8.46 -5.44
N LEU A 309 -3.96 8.06 -4.92
CA LEU A 309 -5.06 7.55 -5.73
C LEU A 309 -5.75 8.71 -6.47
N PRO A 310 -6.35 8.45 -7.64
CA PRO A 310 -7.29 9.39 -8.25
C PRO A 310 -8.37 9.84 -7.25
N THR A 311 -8.71 11.13 -7.25
CA THR A 311 -9.64 11.71 -6.27
C THR A 311 -11.01 11.02 -6.32
N GLU A 312 -11.45 10.57 -7.52
CA GLU A 312 -12.68 9.81 -7.70
C GLU A 312 -12.64 8.46 -6.97
N LEU A 313 -11.49 7.79 -6.96
CA LEU A 313 -11.32 6.54 -6.21
C LEU A 313 -11.23 6.79 -4.70
N LYS A 314 -10.52 7.85 -4.28
CA LYS A 314 -10.50 8.25 -2.85
C LYS A 314 -11.91 8.53 -2.34
N GLU A 315 -12.73 9.27 -3.09
CA GLU A 315 -14.13 9.61 -2.72
C GLU A 315 -14.98 8.35 -2.49
N LEU A 316 -14.71 7.26 -3.22
CA LEU A 316 -15.40 5.97 -3.03
C LEU A 316 -14.92 5.19 -1.79
N VAL A 317 -13.69 5.45 -1.33
CA VAL A 317 -13.02 4.64 -0.30
C VAL A 317 -13.05 5.31 1.07
N VAL A 318 -12.93 6.64 1.10
CA VAL A 318 -12.77 7.41 2.34
C VAL A 318 -13.65 8.67 2.35
N GLY A 319 -14.09 9.07 3.53
CA GLY A 319 -14.82 10.32 3.70
C GLY A 319 -13.92 11.57 3.62
N GLY A 320 -14.54 12.74 3.42
CA GLY A 320 -13.84 14.04 3.43
C GLY A 320 -12.98 14.33 2.20
N VAL A 321 -13.15 13.56 1.13
CA VAL A 321 -12.61 13.80 -0.21
C VAL A 321 -13.80 14.02 -1.15
N LYS A 322 -13.65 14.95 -2.08
CA LYS A 322 -14.67 15.28 -3.08
C LYS A 322 -14.01 15.48 -4.43
N SER A 323 -14.42 14.71 -5.41
CA SER A 323 -13.95 14.86 -6.79
C SER A 323 -14.86 15.80 -7.59
N HIS A 324 -14.25 16.52 -8.54
CA HIS A 324 -14.97 17.30 -9.56
C HIS A 324 -14.24 17.14 -10.89
N GLY A 325 -14.99 16.90 -11.97
CA GLY A 325 -14.41 16.69 -13.29
C GLY A 325 -13.54 17.86 -13.75
N GLY A 326 -12.30 17.56 -14.14
CA GLY A 326 -11.34 18.58 -14.59
C GLY A 326 -10.68 19.40 -13.50
N ILE A 327 -10.94 19.14 -12.20
CA ILE A 327 -10.19 19.72 -11.08
C ILE A 327 -9.23 18.67 -10.53
N SER A 328 -7.99 19.09 -10.26
CA SER A 328 -6.94 18.24 -9.68
C SER A 328 -6.12 18.98 -8.64
N PHE A 329 -5.61 18.22 -7.67
CA PHE A 329 -4.68 18.71 -6.65
C PHE A 329 -3.40 17.90 -6.70
N SER A 330 -2.25 18.56 -6.88
CA SER A 330 -0.95 17.94 -7.07
C SER A 330 0.14 18.60 -6.25
N ALA A 331 1.25 17.89 -6.01
CA ALA A 331 2.45 18.41 -5.40
C ALA A 331 3.65 18.26 -6.34
N HIS A 332 4.57 19.21 -6.27
CA HIS A 332 5.78 19.24 -7.08
C HIS A 332 6.97 19.67 -6.24
N VAL A 333 8.02 18.84 -6.20
CA VAL A 333 9.31 19.23 -5.60
C VAL A 333 10.00 20.20 -6.54
N LEU A 334 10.40 21.34 -6.02
CA LEU A 334 11.12 22.36 -6.77
C LEU A 334 12.62 22.06 -6.70
N ASN A 335 13.25 21.92 -7.85
CA ASN A 335 14.69 21.79 -7.99
C ASN A 335 15.24 23.17 -8.40
N ASP A 336 16.44 23.50 -7.96
CA ASP A 336 17.12 24.80 -8.10
C ASP A 336 16.65 25.64 -9.30
N GLY A 337 15.66 26.45 -9.04
CA GLY A 337 15.19 27.57 -9.84
C GLY A 337 14.17 27.28 -10.95
N HIS A 338 14.08 26.12 -11.62
CA HIS A 338 13.23 26.02 -12.82
C HIS A 338 12.60 24.67 -13.15
N ALA A 339 13.12 23.55 -12.70
CA ALA A 339 12.51 22.25 -12.96
C ALA A 339 11.74 21.74 -11.73
N SER A 340 10.48 21.34 -11.90
CA SER A 340 9.70 20.72 -10.83
C SER A 340 9.44 19.26 -11.17
N THR A 341 9.63 18.38 -10.17
CA THR A 341 9.32 16.95 -10.30
C THR A 341 7.98 16.68 -9.61
N CYS A 342 7.06 16.04 -10.29
CA CYS A 342 5.79 15.62 -9.69
C CYS A 342 6.08 14.72 -8.47
N TYR A 343 5.43 15.02 -7.36
CA TYR A 343 5.50 14.26 -6.12
C TYR A 343 4.11 13.65 -5.84
N PRO A 344 3.89 12.38 -6.20
CA PRO A 344 2.68 11.69 -5.79
C PRO A 344 2.59 11.61 -4.27
N SER A 345 1.43 11.89 -3.73
CA SER A 345 1.18 11.94 -2.29
C SER A 345 1.80 10.73 -1.58
N ASN A 346 2.68 10.99 -0.61
CA ASN A 346 3.28 9.96 0.25
C ASN A 346 4.00 8.80 -0.49
N SER A 347 4.44 9.04 -1.73
CA SER A 347 5.09 8.01 -2.57
C SER A 347 6.55 7.75 -2.23
N ALA A 348 7.21 8.72 -1.59
CA ALA A 348 8.60 8.65 -1.14
C ALA A 348 8.83 9.63 0.00
N CYS A 349 9.88 9.41 0.80
CA CYS A 349 10.34 10.38 1.77
C CYS A 349 11.19 11.45 1.10
N LEU A 350 11.04 12.69 1.55
CA LEU A 350 11.84 13.81 1.10
C LEU A 350 12.89 14.16 2.16
N GLU A 351 14.03 14.63 1.72
CA GLU A 351 15.02 15.23 2.60
C GLU A 351 14.56 16.61 3.09
N LYS A 352 15.09 17.07 4.22
CA LYS A 352 14.90 18.43 4.70
C LYS A 352 15.51 19.45 3.74
N GLY A 353 14.97 20.67 3.74
CA GLY A 353 15.47 21.78 2.93
C GLY A 353 15.01 21.76 1.47
N ARG A 354 14.07 20.91 1.10
CA ARG A 354 13.41 20.96 -0.21
C ARG A 354 12.20 21.89 -0.15
N SER A 355 11.85 22.50 -1.27
CA SER A 355 10.59 23.25 -1.43
C SER A 355 9.59 22.43 -2.22
N VAL A 356 8.36 22.36 -1.73
CA VAL A 356 7.24 21.66 -2.37
C VAL A 356 6.14 22.65 -2.70
N ARG A 357 5.76 22.72 -3.99
CA ARG A 357 4.62 23.48 -4.45
C ARG A 357 3.39 22.58 -4.53
N PHE A 358 2.32 22.99 -3.87
CA PHE A 358 0.99 22.37 -3.92
C PHE A 358 0.12 23.19 -4.85
N GLU A 359 -0.49 22.56 -5.85
CA GLU A 359 -1.22 23.22 -6.92
C GLU A 359 -2.62 22.64 -7.06
N LEU A 360 -3.63 23.48 -6.89
CA LEU A 360 -5.01 23.21 -7.29
C LEU A 360 -5.19 23.76 -8.71
N ARG A 361 -5.59 22.89 -9.63
CA ARG A 361 -5.73 23.19 -11.05
C ARG A 361 -7.13 22.83 -11.53
N ALA A 362 -7.80 23.78 -12.13
CA ALA A 362 -9.05 23.56 -12.86
C ALA A 362 -8.80 23.69 -14.37
N GLU A 363 -9.04 22.64 -15.12
CA GLU A 363 -8.89 22.60 -16.58
C GLU A 363 -9.95 23.49 -17.25
N PRO A 364 -9.71 23.95 -18.48
CA PRO A 364 -10.71 24.69 -19.24
C PRO A 364 -12.05 23.96 -19.30
N GLY A 365 -13.13 24.68 -19.00
CA GLY A 365 -14.47 24.10 -18.93
C GLY A 365 -14.84 23.37 -17.63
N ALA A 366 -13.89 23.06 -16.76
CA ALA A 366 -14.16 22.39 -15.48
C ALA A 366 -15.07 23.21 -14.54
N LEU A 367 -15.13 24.51 -14.74
CA LEU A 367 -15.91 25.45 -13.92
C LEU A 367 -17.17 25.96 -14.66
N ASP A 368 -17.52 25.39 -15.83
CA ASP A 368 -18.69 25.79 -16.58
C ASP A 368 -19.96 25.42 -15.81
N GLY A 369 -20.86 26.40 -15.68
CA GLY A 369 -22.10 26.24 -14.92
C GLY A 369 -21.96 26.29 -13.40
N VAL A 370 -20.72 26.40 -12.89
CA VAL A 370 -20.47 26.57 -11.45
C VAL A 370 -20.70 28.03 -11.04
N ARG A 371 -21.29 28.23 -9.86
CA ARG A 371 -21.62 29.57 -9.35
C ARG A 371 -20.38 30.26 -8.81
N LEU A 372 -20.09 31.43 -9.33
CA LEU A 372 -18.94 32.26 -8.96
C LEU A 372 -19.36 33.32 -7.91
N PRO A 373 -18.43 33.84 -7.09
CA PRO A 373 -17.02 33.45 -7.02
C PRO A 373 -16.81 32.12 -6.33
N LEU A 374 -15.68 31.47 -6.61
CA LEU A 374 -15.23 30.27 -5.89
C LEU A 374 -14.31 30.69 -4.74
N SER A 375 -14.57 30.16 -3.58
CA SER A 375 -13.71 30.36 -2.39
C SER A 375 -13.00 29.08 -2.04
N GLY A 376 -11.70 29.16 -1.81
CA GLY A 376 -10.90 28.01 -1.44
C GLY A 376 -10.05 28.24 -0.21
N LYS A 377 -9.61 27.17 0.39
CA LYS A 377 -8.63 27.18 1.46
C LYS A 377 -7.64 26.03 1.31
N PHE A 378 -6.37 26.32 1.47
CA PHE A 378 -5.36 25.32 1.78
C PHE A 378 -5.21 25.23 3.30
N ARG A 379 -5.03 24.01 3.81
CA ARG A 379 -4.74 23.77 5.21
C ARG A 379 -3.51 22.89 5.30
N LYS A 380 -2.41 23.43 5.84
CA LYS A 380 -1.20 22.70 6.16
C LYS A 380 -1.27 22.24 7.61
N GLN A 381 -0.88 20.99 7.86
CA GLN A 381 -0.75 20.42 9.18
C GLN A 381 0.60 19.71 9.28
N ASN A 382 1.45 20.18 10.18
CA ASN A 382 2.69 19.49 10.53
C ASN A 382 2.41 18.52 11.69
N TYR A 383 3.05 17.37 11.63
CA TYR A 383 3.03 16.38 12.70
C TYR A 383 4.48 16.04 13.10
N GLY A 384 4.62 15.26 14.16
CA GLY A 384 5.89 14.74 14.62
C GLY A 384 6.54 15.57 15.73
N LEU A 385 7.55 14.97 16.34
CA LEU A 385 8.23 15.51 17.53
C LEU A 385 8.96 16.84 17.24
N GLU A 386 9.57 16.96 16.06
CA GLU A 386 10.30 18.18 15.69
C GLU A 386 9.38 19.36 15.50
N ALA A 387 8.25 19.18 14.77
CA ALA A 387 7.27 20.23 14.57
C ALA A 387 6.62 20.68 15.89
N THR A 388 6.40 19.73 16.81
CA THR A 388 5.85 20.01 18.14
C THR A 388 6.86 20.82 18.97
N LYS A 389 8.13 20.46 19.00
CA LYS A 389 9.18 21.19 19.69
C LYS A 389 9.40 22.59 19.14
N ALA A 390 9.19 22.78 17.84
CA ALA A 390 9.30 24.07 17.17
C ALA A 390 8.02 24.93 17.27
N GLU A 391 6.98 24.47 17.97
CA GLU A 391 5.67 25.12 18.08
C GLU A 391 4.97 25.32 16.72
N GLN A 392 5.27 24.46 15.74
CA GLN A 392 4.76 24.51 14.36
C GLN A 392 3.74 23.40 14.05
N ALA A 393 3.21 22.74 15.08
CA ALA A 393 2.20 21.69 14.94
C ALA A 393 0.77 22.25 14.78
N ALA A 394 0.55 23.56 15.02
CA ALA A 394 -0.75 24.17 14.79
C ALA A 394 -1.08 24.22 13.29
N PRO A 395 -2.35 23.99 12.89
CA PRO A 395 -2.72 24.06 11.48
C PRO A 395 -2.64 25.49 10.93
N GLU A 396 -1.98 25.64 9.79
CA GLU A 396 -1.94 26.88 9.01
C GLU A 396 -3.07 26.85 7.96
N VAL A 397 -3.88 27.92 7.87
CA VAL A 397 -4.96 28.04 6.90
C VAL A 397 -4.74 29.25 6.00
N ILE A 398 -4.67 29.03 4.69
CA ILE A 398 -4.50 30.05 3.67
C ILE A 398 -5.75 30.04 2.80
N ARG A 399 -6.48 31.17 2.80
CA ARG A 399 -7.67 31.36 1.96
C ARG A 399 -7.29 31.97 0.62
N PHE A 400 -8.01 31.59 -0.43
CA PHE A 400 -7.86 32.15 -1.77
C PHE A 400 -9.24 32.22 -2.47
N GLU A 401 -9.31 33.04 -3.50
CA GLU A 401 -10.42 33.07 -4.43
C GLU A 401 -9.96 32.53 -5.78
N MET A 402 -10.81 31.80 -6.47
CA MET A 402 -10.54 31.26 -7.79
C MET A 402 -11.62 31.77 -8.76
N GLN A 403 -11.17 32.44 -9.82
CA GLN A 403 -12.04 32.93 -10.85
C GLN A 403 -11.55 32.42 -12.22
N PRO A 404 -12.43 31.92 -13.08
CA PRO A 404 -12.04 31.53 -14.42
C PRO A 404 -11.45 32.74 -15.16
N SER A 405 -10.42 32.47 -15.94
CA SER A 405 -9.83 33.50 -16.80
C SER A 405 -10.86 33.95 -17.85
N THR A 406 -11.17 35.25 -17.91
CA THR A 406 -12.11 35.84 -18.87
C THR A 406 -11.42 36.28 -20.15
N GLY A 407 -12.06 36.02 -21.32
CA GLY A 407 -11.58 36.43 -22.66
C GLY A 407 -11.28 35.22 -23.56
N ALA A 408 -11.48 35.37 -24.87
CA ALA A 408 -11.46 34.29 -25.85
C ALA A 408 -10.16 33.46 -25.89
N TYR A 409 -9.02 34.01 -25.56
CA TYR A 409 -7.73 33.31 -25.43
C TYR A 409 -7.49 32.73 -24.04
N ARG A 410 -8.05 33.32 -22.98
CA ARG A 410 -7.83 32.93 -21.58
C ARG A 410 -8.78 31.83 -21.14
N SER A 411 -9.91 31.66 -21.79
CA SER A 411 -10.86 30.55 -21.53
C SER A 411 -10.29 29.17 -21.90
N GLN A 412 -9.18 29.12 -22.64
CA GLN A 412 -8.46 27.88 -22.98
C GLN A 412 -7.32 27.55 -22.02
N GLN A 413 -7.05 28.39 -21.02
CA GLN A 413 -6.00 28.15 -20.04
C GLN A 413 -6.58 27.65 -18.72
N PRO A 414 -5.88 26.73 -18.04
CA PRO A 414 -6.30 26.27 -16.73
C PRO A 414 -6.25 27.42 -15.72
N THR A 415 -7.16 27.36 -14.74
CA THR A 415 -7.14 28.26 -13.59
C THR A 415 -6.37 27.58 -12.46
N ILE A 416 -5.37 28.26 -11.91
CA ILE A 416 -4.44 27.66 -10.93
C ILE A 416 -4.41 28.50 -9.67
N SER A 417 -4.43 27.82 -8.51
CA SER A 417 -4.08 28.38 -7.21
C SER A 417 -3.03 27.49 -6.56
N SER A 418 -1.99 28.08 -5.97
CA SER A 418 -0.90 27.29 -5.39
C SER A 418 -0.30 27.90 -4.14
N ILE A 419 0.34 27.06 -3.32
CA ILE A 419 1.19 27.45 -2.20
C ILE A 419 2.50 26.68 -2.27
N THR A 420 3.58 27.27 -1.79
CA THR A 420 4.87 26.60 -1.64
C THR A 420 5.24 26.51 -0.16
N ARG A 421 5.75 25.36 0.25
CA ARG A 421 6.20 25.10 1.63
C ARG A 421 7.48 24.28 1.61
N ASP A 422 8.34 24.55 2.59
CA ASP A 422 9.61 23.86 2.74
C ASP A 422 9.47 22.64 3.63
N THR A 423 10.32 21.63 3.36
CA THR A 423 10.46 20.41 4.15
C THR A 423 11.36 20.70 5.36
N ALA A 424 10.80 21.24 6.43
CA ALA A 424 11.57 21.73 7.57
C ALA A 424 11.67 20.72 8.73
N TYR A 425 10.63 19.93 8.95
CA TYR A 425 10.51 19.05 10.12
C TYR A 425 10.37 17.60 9.70
N ARG A 426 11.03 16.70 10.43
CA ARG A 426 10.89 15.25 10.22
C ARG A 426 9.45 14.79 10.54
N GLY A 427 8.99 13.78 9.84
CA GLY A 427 7.70 13.14 10.05
C GLY A 427 6.73 13.29 8.89
N LEU A 428 5.51 12.85 9.08
CA LEU A 428 4.44 12.93 8.09
C LEU A 428 3.69 14.26 8.24
N HIS A 429 3.63 15.04 7.17
CA HIS A 429 2.90 16.31 7.10
C HIS A 429 1.81 16.24 6.05
N THR A 430 0.79 17.08 6.15
CA THR A 430 -0.32 17.10 5.19
C THR A 430 -0.63 18.51 4.72
N VAL A 431 -1.00 18.62 3.45
CA VAL A 431 -1.64 19.80 2.89
C VAL A 431 -2.96 19.36 2.27
N SER A 432 -4.08 19.90 2.76
CA SER A 432 -5.40 19.69 2.17
C SER A 432 -5.89 20.95 1.48
N VAL A 433 -6.78 20.75 0.51
CA VAL A 433 -7.47 21.83 -0.19
C VAL A 433 -8.98 21.58 -0.17
N GLU A 434 -9.75 22.63 0.02
CA GLU A 434 -11.19 22.64 -0.18
C GLU A 434 -11.56 23.81 -1.10
N LEU A 435 -12.48 23.57 -2.03
CA LEU A 435 -13.03 24.58 -2.94
C LEU A 435 -14.55 24.52 -2.85
N VAL A 436 -15.17 25.67 -2.61
CA VAL A 436 -16.63 25.81 -2.50
C VAL A 436 -17.15 26.85 -3.49
N ASP A 437 -18.40 26.70 -3.92
CA ASP A 437 -19.09 27.69 -4.76
C ASP A 437 -19.60 28.88 -3.96
N ALA A 438 -20.21 29.86 -4.65
CA ALA A 438 -20.80 31.05 -4.05
C ALA A 438 -21.91 30.78 -3.02
N ARG A 439 -22.48 29.58 -2.96
CA ARG A 439 -23.45 29.13 -1.95
C ARG A 439 -22.80 28.39 -0.80
N GLY A 440 -21.51 28.15 -0.85
CA GLY A 440 -20.78 27.33 0.12
C GLY A 440 -20.93 25.81 -0.12
N GLU A 441 -21.40 25.39 -1.31
CA GLU A 441 -21.43 23.99 -1.68
C GLU A 441 -20.04 23.50 -2.02
N LEU A 442 -19.63 22.34 -1.42
CA LEU A 442 -18.31 21.74 -1.62
C LEU A 442 -18.19 21.14 -3.03
N LEU A 443 -17.33 21.72 -3.85
CA LEU A 443 -17.05 21.26 -5.21
C LEU A 443 -15.90 20.27 -5.26
N PHE A 444 -14.80 20.56 -4.57
CA PHE A 444 -13.62 19.73 -4.57
C PHE A 444 -12.94 19.74 -3.20
N ALA A 445 -12.46 18.58 -2.78
CA ALA A 445 -11.63 18.44 -1.59
C ALA A 445 -10.67 17.27 -1.75
N ASP A 446 -9.38 17.51 -1.46
CA ASP A 446 -8.37 16.45 -1.45
C ASP A 446 -7.25 16.78 -0.46
N VAL A 447 -6.37 15.80 -0.20
CA VAL A 447 -5.23 15.94 0.70
C VAL A 447 -4.01 15.23 0.16
N ILE A 448 -2.86 15.87 0.32
CA ILE A 448 -1.55 15.33 -0.02
C ILE A 448 -0.73 15.17 1.26
N GLY A 449 -0.15 13.99 1.46
CA GLY A 449 0.82 13.69 2.49
C GLY A 449 2.24 13.86 1.96
N VAL A 450 3.11 14.41 2.80
CA VAL A 450 4.55 14.51 2.55
C VAL A 450 5.28 13.97 3.76
N HIS A 451 6.05 12.91 3.59
CA HIS A 451 6.91 12.38 4.64
C HIS A 451 8.33 12.95 4.47
N ILE A 452 8.89 13.47 5.56
CA ILE A 452 10.23 14.10 5.61
C ILE A 452 11.12 13.25 6.51
N ALA A 453 12.27 12.84 5.98
CA ALA A 453 13.28 12.02 6.68
C ALA A 453 14.17 12.85 7.63
#